data_7c89151b944af819a876c49227c93b59
#
_entry.id   7c89151b944af819a876c49227c93b59
#
_cell.length_a   1.000
_cell.length_b   1.000
_cell.length_c   1.000
_cell.angle_alpha   90.00
_cell.angle_beta   90.00
_cell.angle_gamma   90.00
#
_symmetry.space_group_name_H-M   'P 1'
#
loop_
_entity.id
_entity.type
_entity.pdbx_description
1 polymer ?
#
loop_
_entity_poly.entity_id
_entity_poly.type
_entity_poly.pdbx_seq_one_letter_code
_entity_poly.pdbx_strand_id
1 'polypeptide(L)'
;SLASFRKIRDFHDVFIANQSFAELQGKKLSLKELQRYPIIMLDRKSTTSEFLHSLFQQHQLDLVPEIELSSNDLLIDLARIGLGIAFIPDYCVPKNSDQLFVVQTEEQLPKRQLVAAWNGHVPVSRATQAFLDYFNA
;
A
#
# COMPACT_ATOMS: atom_id res chain seq x y z
N SER A 1 8.61 26.78 -11.02
CA SER A 1 7.24 26.82 -10.51
C SER A 1 7.23 26.41 -9.05
N LEU A 2 6.45 27.12 -8.27
CA LEU A 2 6.32 26.83 -6.85
C LEU A 2 5.10 25.95 -6.64
N ALA A 3 5.33 24.73 -6.18
CA ALA A 3 4.27 23.85 -5.76
C ALA A 3 4.03 24.03 -4.25
N SER A 4 2.77 24.04 -3.86
CA SER A 4 2.37 23.99 -2.46
C SER A 4 2.13 22.55 -2.06
N PHE A 5 2.54 22.22 -0.84
CA PHE A 5 2.42 20.85 -0.31
C PHE A 5 1.70 20.87 1.02
N ARG A 6 0.99 19.80 1.27
CA ARG A 6 0.35 19.61 2.55
C ARG A 6 0.31 18.14 2.92
N LYS A 7 0.80 17.83 4.10
CA LYS A 7 0.65 16.49 4.67
C LYS A 7 -0.81 16.25 5.01
N ILE A 8 -1.37 15.17 4.48
CA ILE A 8 -2.74 14.76 4.75
C ILE A 8 -2.79 13.81 5.94
N ARG A 9 -1.98 12.74 5.91
CA ARG A 9 -1.94 11.76 6.98
C ARG A 9 -0.70 10.87 6.88
N ASP A 10 -0.35 10.26 7.99
CA ASP A 10 0.58 9.15 8.01
C ASP A 10 -0.15 7.86 7.66
N PHE A 11 0.55 6.91 7.08
CA PHE A 11 0.01 5.59 6.80
C PHE A 11 1.12 4.55 6.76
N HIS A 12 0.72 3.29 6.82
CA HIS A 12 1.60 2.16 6.57
C HIS A 12 1.10 1.38 5.37
N ASP A 13 2.01 0.77 4.64
CA ASP A 13 1.64 -0.24 3.67
C ASP A 13 1.44 -1.57 4.41
N VAL A 14 0.53 -2.40 3.92
CA VAL A 14 0.20 -3.69 4.51
C VAL A 14 0.11 -4.77 3.44
N PHE A 15 0.33 -5.99 3.87
CA PHE A 15 0.06 -7.18 3.05
C PHE A 15 -1.31 -7.72 3.44
N ILE A 16 -2.16 -7.94 2.46
CA ILE A 16 -3.49 -8.52 2.69
C ILE A 16 -3.65 -9.82 1.90
N ALA A 17 -4.38 -10.77 2.47
CA ALA A 17 -4.62 -12.07 1.88
C ALA A 17 -6.00 -12.59 2.25
N ASN A 18 -6.48 -13.57 1.50
CA ASN A 18 -7.73 -14.25 1.81
C ASN A 18 -7.48 -15.63 2.43
N GLN A 19 -8.53 -16.41 2.61
CA GLN A 19 -8.48 -17.72 3.26
C GLN A 19 -7.64 -18.75 2.49
N SER A 20 -7.29 -18.51 1.23
CA SER A 20 -6.33 -19.37 0.51
C SER A 20 -4.95 -19.37 1.20
N PHE A 21 -4.68 -18.36 2.01
CA PHE A 21 -3.44 -18.23 2.79
C PHE A 21 -3.73 -18.26 4.29
N ALA A 22 -4.72 -19.03 4.71
CA ALA A 22 -5.18 -19.09 6.10
C ALA A 22 -4.07 -19.44 7.09
N GLU A 23 -3.07 -20.21 6.66
CA GLU A 23 -1.93 -20.58 7.48
C GLU A 23 -1.09 -19.38 7.94
N LEU A 24 -1.23 -18.25 7.28
CA LEU A 24 -0.50 -17.03 7.62
C LEU A 24 -1.24 -16.15 8.63
N GLN A 25 -2.52 -16.42 8.85
CA GLN A 25 -3.34 -15.59 9.74
C GLN A 25 -2.88 -15.74 11.18
N GLY A 26 -2.61 -14.60 11.84
CA GLY A 26 -2.15 -14.58 13.23
C GLY A 26 -0.68 -14.90 13.43
N LYS A 27 0.08 -15.11 12.36
CA LYS A 27 1.52 -15.35 12.43
C LYS A 27 2.28 -14.11 11.97
N LYS A 28 3.50 -13.96 12.50
CA LYS A 28 4.45 -12.95 11.99
C LYS A 28 5.43 -13.64 11.07
N LEU A 29 5.49 -13.17 9.81
CA LEU A 29 6.41 -13.68 8.81
C LEU A 29 7.58 -12.73 8.64
N SER A 30 8.78 -13.29 8.45
CA SER A 30 9.89 -12.48 7.96
C SER A 30 9.66 -12.12 6.48
N LEU A 31 10.30 -11.06 6.01
CA LEU A 31 10.27 -10.73 4.58
C LEU A 31 10.85 -11.87 3.74
N LYS A 32 11.82 -12.58 4.27
CA LYS A 32 12.40 -13.75 3.61
C LYS A 32 11.38 -14.88 3.42
N GLU A 33 10.58 -15.15 4.44
CA GLU A 33 9.48 -16.13 4.33
C GLU A 33 8.42 -15.66 3.35
N LEU A 34 8.07 -14.38 3.43
CA LEU A 34 7.04 -13.77 2.58
C LEU A 34 7.43 -13.84 1.09
N GLN A 35 8.73 -13.80 0.78
CA GLN A 35 9.26 -13.92 -0.57
C GLN A 35 8.83 -15.23 -1.26
N ARG A 36 8.46 -16.25 -0.50
CA ARG A 36 8.03 -17.54 -1.04
C ARG A 36 6.58 -17.57 -1.49
N TYR A 37 5.83 -16.51 -1.21
CA TYR A 37 4.42 -16.40 -1.54
C TYR A 37 4.21 -15.52 -2.76
N PRO A 38 3.11 -15.71 -3.50
CA PRO A 38 2.83 -14.84 -4.65
C PRO A 38 2.44 -13.44 -4.19
N ILE A 39 3.34 -12.49 -4.36
CA ILE A 39 3.09 -11.09 -4.04
C ILE A 39 2.50 -10.41 -5.27
N ILE A 40 1.38 -9.72 -5.08
CA ILE A 40 0.77 -8.89 -6.10
C ILE A 40 0.82 -7.43 -5.65
N MET A 41 1.21 -6.55 -6.56
CA MET A 41 1.53 -5.19 -6.18
C MET A 41 1.39 -4.22 -7.35
N LEU A 42 1.44 -2.94 -7.06
CA LEU A 42 1.46 -1.92 -8.11
C LEU A 42 2.73 -2.02 -8.95
N ASP A 43 2.64 -1.55 -10.18
CA ASP A 43 3.76 -1.57 -11.11
C ASP A 43 4.90 -0.65 -10.66
N ARG A 44 6.03 -0.74 -11.34
CA ARG A 44 7.25 -0.03 -10.97
C ARG A 44 7.17 1.49 -11.06
N LYS A 45 6.13 2.02 -11.68
CA LYS A 45 5.91 3.47 -11.74
C LYS A 45 5.37 4.04 -10.43
N SER A 46 4.84 3.20 -9.55
CA SER A 46 4.27 3.66 -8.29
C SER A 46 5.34 3.82 -7.21
N THR A 47 5.13 4.78 -6.31
CA THR A 47 5.98 4.96 -5.14
C THR A 47 5.88 3.79 -4.17
N THR A 48 4.71 3.14 -4.11
CA THR A 48 4.49 1.95 -3.28
C THR A 48 5.37 0.79 -3.74
N SER A 49 5.45 0.56 -5.05
CA SER A 49 6.31 -0.48 -5.61
C SER A 49 7.77 -0.19 -5.34
N GLU A 50 8.20 1.04 -5.61
CA GLU A 50 9.57 1.46 -5.39
C GLU A 50 9.97 1.29 -3.90
N PHE A 51 9.07 1.62 -3.00
CA PHE A 51 9.27 1.46 -1.58
C PHE A 51 9.50 -0.01 -1.20
N LEU A 52 8.65 -0.93 -1.68
CA LEU A 52 8.77 -2.34 -1.34
C LEU A 52 10.02 -2.98 -1.93
N HIS A 53 10.35 -2.66 -3.17
CA HIS A 53 11.60 -3.13 -3.78
C HIS A 53 12.83 -2.66 -2.98
N SER A 54 12.83 -1.40 -2.56
CA SER A 54 13.93 -0.86 -1.75
C SER A 54 14.03 -1.54 -0.39
N LEU A 55 12.90 -1.80 0.25
CA LEU A 55 12.86 -2.48 1.54
C LEU A 55 13.44 -3.89 1.43
N PHE A 56 13.06 -4.66 0.41
CA PHE A 56 13.60 -5.99 0.19
C PHE A 56 15.11 -5.94 -0.07
N GLN A 57 15.57 -4.99 -0.88
CA GLN A 57 17.01 -4.81 -1.13
C GLN A 57 17.80 -4.50 0.14
N GLN A 58 17.24 -3.70 1.05
CA GLN A 58 17.88 -3.41 2.34
C GLN A 58 18.09 -4.67 3.17
N HIS A 59 17.25 -5.68 2.98
CA HIS A 59 17.36 -6.97 3.63
C HIS A 59 18.07 -8.02 2.76
N GLN A 60 18.71 -7.59 1.68
CA GLN A 60 19.44 -8.46 0.75
C GLN A 60 18.55 -9.54 0.13
N LEU A 61 17.30 -9.17 -0.14
CA LEU A 61 16.31 -10.06 -0.75
C LEU A 61 15.89 -9.52 -2.12
N ASP A 62 15.56 -10.42 -3.03
CA ASP A 62 14.97 -10.09 -4.32
C ASP A 62 13.46 -10.21 -4.23
N LEU A 63 12.76 -9.15 -4.63
CA LEU A 63 11.31 -9.16 -4.74
C LEU A 63 10.94 -9.39 -6.20
N VAL A 64 10.32 -10.53 -6.47
CA VAL A 64 9.80 -10.86 -7.79
C VAL A 64 8.29 -10.97 -7.69
N PRO A 65 7.54 -9.91 -8.06
CA PRO A 65 6.08 -9.95 -7.98
C PRO A 65 5.50 -10.99 -8.93
N GLU A 66 4.45 -11.67 -8.49
CA GLU A 66 3.68 -12.57 -9.35
C GLU A 66 2.85 -11.77 -10.36
N ILE A 67 2.24 -10.67 -9.91
CA ILE A 67 1.42 -9.79 -10.73
C ILE A 67 1.73 -8.34 -10.38
N GLU A 68 1.87 -7.51 -11.40
CA GLU A 68 1.99 -6.07 -11.27
C GLU A 68 0.85 -5.39 -12.01
N LEU A 69 0.17 -4.46 -11.34
CA LEU A 69 -1.00 -3.74 -11.86
C LEU A 69 -0.89 -2.24 -11.57
N SER A 70 -1.75 -1.46 -12.18
CA SER A 70 -1.79 -0.01 -11.98
C SER A 70 -2.89 0.47 -11.03
N SER A 71 -3.65 -0.45 -10.42
CA SER A 71 -4.81 -0.12 -9.59
C SER A 71 -4.81 -0.89 -8.28
N ASN A 72 -4.90 -0.16 -7.14
CA ASN A 72 -5.07 -0.79 -5.84
C ASN A 72 -6.41 -1.52 -5.73
N ASP A 73 -7.46 -0.99 -6.33
CA ASP A 73 -8.78 -1.63 -6.29
C ASP A 73 -8.75 -3.01 -6.95
N LEU A 74 -8.05 -3.12 -8.08
CA LEU A 74 -7.92 -4.39 -8.76
C LEU A 74 -7.04 -5.36 -7.96
N LEU A 75 -5.99 -4.88 -7.30
CA LEU A 75 -5.18 -5.72 -6.40
C LEU A 75 -6.01 -6.30 -5.27
N ILE A 76 -6.90 -5.48 -4.69
CA ILE A 76 -7.80 -5.92 -3.63
C ILE A 76 -8.74 -7.02 -4.15
N ASP A 77 -9.30 -6.84 -5.34
CA ASP A 77 -10.18 -7.83 -5.96
C ASP A 77 -9.44 -9.16 -6.19
N LEU A 78 -8.20 -9.10 -6.67
CA LEU A 78 -7.37 -10.29 -6.88
C LEU A 78 -7.01 -10.97 -5.56
N ALA A 79 -6.77 -10.22 -4.51
CA ALA A 79 -6.53 -10.78 -3.17
C ALA A 79 -7.79 -11.48 -2.65
N ARG A 80 -8.97 -10.91 -2.89
CA ARG A 80 -10.25 -11.54 -2.47
C ARG A 80 -10.47 -12.91 -3.10
N ILE A 81 -10.06 -13.09 -4.34
CA ILE A 81 -10.21 -14.39 -5.01
C ILE A 81 -9.02 -15.32 -4.79
N GLY A 82 -8.04 -14.90 -3.99
CA GLY A 82 -6.94 -15.77 -3.57
C GLY A 82 -5.80 -15.91 -4.55
N LEU A 83 -5.64 -14.98 -5.49
CA LEU A 83 -4.55 -15.05 -6.47
C LEU A 83 -3.19 -14.68 -5.90
N GLY A 84 -3.15 -14.03 -4.75
CA GLY A 84 -1.89 -13.65 -4.13
C GLY A 84 -2.09 -12.83 -2.88
N ILE A 85 -0.97 -12.40 -2.32
CA ILE A 85 -0.89 -11.50 -1.18
C ILE A 85 -0.66 -10.10 -1.75
N ALA A 86 -1.62 -9.19 -1.55
CA ALA A 86 -1.54 -7.85 -2.10
C ALA A 86 -0.83 -6.89 -1.14
N PHE A 87 0.07 -6.08 -1.68
CA PHE A 87 0.73 -5.01 -0.94
C PHE A 87 0.10 -3.67 -1.30
N ILE A 88 -0.56 -3.05 -0.33
CA ILE A 88 -1.34 -1.82 -0.54
C ILE A 88 -1.20 -0.89 0.66
N PRO A 89 -1.45 0.42 0.49
CA PRO A 89 -1.57 1.32 1.63
C PRO A 89 -2.73 0.90 2.55
N ASP A 90 -2.57 1.09 3.85
CA ASP A 90 -3.57 0.67 4.83
C ASP A 90 -4.92 1.37 4.66
N TYR A 91 -4.92 2.63 4.18
CA TYR A 91 -6.16 3.36 3.93
C TYR A 91 -6.95 2.82 2.73
N CYS A 92 -6.36 1.92 1.94
CA CYS A 92 -7.05 1.23 0.85
C CYS A 92 -7.74 -0.06 1.30
N VAL A 93 -7.43 -0.56 2.49
CA VAL A 93 -8.02 -1.81 2.99
C VAL A 93 -9.50 -1.61 3.25
N PRO A 94 -10.39 -2.46 2.67
CA PRO A 94 -11.82 -2.35 2.92
C PRO A 94 -12.14 -2.55 4.39
N LYS A 95 -12.97 -1.64 4.97
CA LYS A 95 -13.25 -1.63 6.40
C LYS A 95 -14.11 -2.80 6.89
N ASN A 96 -14.92 -3.36 6.01
CA ASN A 96 -15.90 -4.41 6.36
C ASN A 96 -15.67 -5.70 5.57
N SER A 97 -14.41 -6.05 5.33
CA SER A 97 -14.12 -7.26 4.58
C SER A 97 -13.81 -8.42 5.50
N ASP A 98 -14.77 -9.32 5.65
CA ASP A 98 -14.57 -10.59 6.36
C ASP A 98 -13.72 -11.58 5.54
N GLN A 99 -13.44 -11.24 4.28
CA GLN A 99 -12.75 -12.10 3.34
C GLN A 99 -11.24 -11.90 3.34
N LEU A 100 -10.78 -10.81 3.92
CA LEU A 100 -9.36 -10.43 3.89
C LEU A 100 -8.82 -10.26 5.29
N PHE A 101 -7.56 -10.62 5.48
CA PHE A 101 -6.84 -10.35 6.71
C PHE A 101 -5.48 -9.72 6.40
N VAL A 102 -4.92 -9.02 7.36
CA VAL A 102 -3.57 -8.44 7.26
C VAL A 102 -2.55 -9.49 7.66
N VAL A 103 -1.59 -9.73 6.78
CA VAL A 103 -0.43 -10.59 7.06
C VAL A 103 0.58 -9.75 7.83
N GLN A 104 0.93 -10.18 9.04
CA GLN A 104 1.88 -9.47 9.88
C GLN A 104 3.32 -9.84 9.51
N THR A 105 4.22 -8.87 9.61
CA THR A 105 5.64 -9.07 9.34
C THR A 105 6.46 -8.91 10.62
N GLU A 106 7.56 -9.67 10.73
CA GLU A 106 8.50 -9.51 11.83
C GLU A 106 9.22 -8.16 11.73
N GLU A 107 9.61 -7.77 10.51
CA GLU A 107 10.21 -6.47 10.26
C GLU A 107 9.12 -5.41 10.31
N GLN A 108 9.41 -4.32 10.99
CA GLN A 108 8.50 -3.20 11.04
C GLN A 108 8.58 -2.42 9.73
N LEU A 109 7.43 -2.28 9.06
CA LEU A 109 7.36 -1.48 7.85
C LEU A 109 7.38 0.01 8.21
N PRO A 110 8.24 0.81 7.57
CA PRO A 110 8.30 2.24 7.86
C PRO A 110 6.98 2.96 7.58
N LYS A 111 6.70 3.96 8.41
CA LYS A 111 5.58 4.87 8.21
C LYS A 111 5.85 5.76 7.00
N ARG A 112 4.83 5.97 6.18
CA ARG A 112 4.87 6.85 5.01
C ARG A 112 3.87 7.98 5.18
N GLN A 113 4.00 9.02 4.35
CA GLN A 113 3.12 10.17 4.39
C GLN A 113 2.35 10.32 3.09
N LEU A 114 1.05 10.49 3.21
CA LEU A 114 0.21 10.92 2.10
C LEU A 114 0.22 12.44 2.07
N VAL A 115 0.58 12.99 0.92
CA VAL A 115 0.76 14.44 0.75
C VAL A 115 -0.08 14.90 -0.44
N ALA A 116 -0.83 15.97 -0.25
CA ALA A 116 -1.45 16.69 -1.34
C ALA A 116 -0.48 17.75 -1.85
N ALA A 117 -0.33 17.83 -3.17
CA ALA A 117 0.51 18.83 -3.81
C ALA A 117 -0.30 19.55 -4.89
N TRP A 118 -0.15 20.84 -4.98
CA TRP A 118 -0.82 21.64 -6.02
C TRP A 118 0.05 22.81 -6.42
N ASN A 119 -0.20 23.34 -7.62
CA ASN A 119 0.50 24.52 -8.10
C ASN A 119 -0.08 25.77 -7.43
N GLY A 120 0.74 26.45 -6.60
CA GLY A 120 0.32 27.65 -5.85
C GLY A 120 -0.02 28.85 -6.74
N HIS A 121 0.33 28.82 -8.02
CA HIS A 121 -0.01 29.88 -8.98
C HIS A 121 -1.35 29.69 -9.66
N VAL A 122 -2.00 28.54 -9.47
CA VAL A 122 -3.30 28.22 -10.04
C VAL A 122 -4.34 28.26 -8.93
N PRO A 123 -5.48 28.96 -9.13
CA PRO A 123 -6.54 28.98 -8.13
C PRO A 123 -7.04 27.57 -7.82
N VAL A 124 -7.19 27.29 -6.53
CA VAL A 124 -7.68 26.00 -6.06
C VAL A 124 -9.19 25.98 -6.26
N SER A 125 -9.72 24.90 -6.85
CA SER A 125 -11.17 24.74 -7.01
C SER A 125 -11.86 24.64 -5.64
N ARG A 126 -13.17 24.92 -5.60
CA ARG A 126 -13.96 24.79 -4.36
C ARG A 126 -13.92 23.37 -3.80
N ALA A 127 -13.98 22.36 -4.67
CA ALA A 127 -13.94 20.96 -4.25
C ALA A 127 -12.60 20.63 -3.63
N THR A 128 -11.50 21.06 -4.26
CA THR A 128 -10.15 20.85 -3.74
C THR A 128 -9.96 21.61 -2.42
N GLN A 129 -10.45 22.85 -2.32
CA GLN A 129 -10.33 23.61 -1.08
C GLN A 129 -11.12 22.95 0.06
N ALA A 130 -12.31 22.45 -0.20
CA ALA A 130 -13.10 21.73 0.79
C ALA A 130 -12.40 20.46 1.25
N PHE A 131 -11.76 19.72 0.34
CA PHE A 131 -10.97 18.54 0.66
C PHE A 131 -9.78 18.91 1.57
N LEU A 132 -9.04 19.95 1.23
CA LEU A 132 -7.90 20.42 2.03
C LEU A 132 -8.35 20.90 3.42
N ASP A 133 -9.46 21.62 3.50
CA ASP A 133 -10.02 22.12 4.76
C ASP A 133 -10.48 20.98 5.67
N TYR A 134 -11.00 19.90 5.08
CA TYR A 134 -11.38 18.71 5.85
C TYR A 134 -10.22 18.13 6.65
N PHE A 135 -9.02 18.13 6.09
CA PHE A 135 -7.83 17.64 6.77
C PHE A 135 -7.14 18.69 7.65
N ASN A 136 -7.67 19.90 7.68
CA ASN A 136 -7.18 20.99 8.54
C ASN A 136 -7.83 21.02 9.91
N ALA A 137 -8.95 20.40 10.04
CA ALA A 137 -9.75 20.47 11.26
C ALA A 137 -9.13 19.66 12.40
#